data_62e5ebd0d09e423532a58c23d8ab1503
#
_entry.id   62e5ebd0d09e423532a58c23d8ab1503
#
_cell.length_a   1.000
_cell.length_b   1.000
_cell.length_c   1.000
_cell.angle_alpha   90.00
_cell.angle_beta   90.00
_cell.angle_gamma   90.00
#
_symmetry.space_group_name_H-M   'P 1'
#
loop_
_entity.id
_entity.type
_entity.pdbx_description
1 polymer ?
#
loop_
_entity_poly.entity_id
_entity_poly.type
_entity_poly.pdbx_seq_one_letter_code
_entity_poly.pdbx_strand_id
1 'polypeptide(L)'
;MQDLVSVVRAIVRSELEARPQSGLGRVEAVHVPDAAGLNQYACDVALQDSQAIYEKVPLSTSYLGQLAPPAVGDVVVVQFAMGDPDNPIITGFVFSEAVSAPEVAEGERLVIVPHEAGESDRIEMRQTAGTNGSRVWKVSLPSGPELTITDAAVTAQIGDFLMQIDQDGGKATVSSGGATVALDGSGEVSIAGDTDINIEAGANLAIKASGNATIEALGTMALKAAKIDLN
;
A
#
# COMPACT_ATOMS: atom_id res chain seq x y z
N MET A 1 7.15 25.82 61.80
CA MET A 1 7.79 24.51 61.68
C MET A 1 7.18 23.84 60.42
N GLN A 2 7.93 23.81 59.33
CA GLN A 2 7.46 23.11 58.18
C GLN A 2 7.40 21.60 58.55
N ASP A 3 6.26 21.00 58.36
CA ASP A 3 6.09 19.57 58.61
C ASP A 3 7.01 18.75 57.73
N LEU A 4 7.78 17.83 58.30
CA LEU A 4 8.70 16.94 57.58
C LEU A 4 8.00 16.26 56.36
N VAL A 5 6.72 15.95 56.52
CA VAL A 5 5.88 15.35 55.47
C VAL A 5 5.75 16.31 54.27
N SER A 6 5.60 17.63 54.49
CA SER A 6 5.49 18.62 53.41
C SER A 6 6.81 18.78 52.64
N VAL A 7 7.92 18.72 53.32
CA VAL A 7 9.26 18.77 52.71
C VAL A 7 9.52 17.52 51.89
N VAL A 8 9.24 16.33 52.42
CA VAL A 8 9.37 15.06 51.68
C VAL A 8 8.49 15.07 50.46
N ARG A 9 7.24 15.53 50.56
CA ARG A 9 6.33 15.63 49.40
C ARG A 9 6.86 16.61 48.35
N ALA A 10 7.43 17.72 48.73
CA ALA A 10 8.01 18.70 47.80
C ALA A 10 9.20 18.10 47.05
N ILE A 11 10.09 17.39 47.77
CA ILE A 11 11.24 16.69 47.16
C ILE A 11 10.78 15.59 46.19
N VAL A 12 9.86 14.73 46.63
CA VAL A 12 9.33 13.66 45.76
C VAL A 12 8.66 14.23 44.52
N ARG A 13 7.87 15.30 44.65
CA ARG A 13 7.27 15.97 43.52
C ARG A 13 8.30 16.56 42.57
N SER A 14 9.34 17.27 43.10
CA SER A 14 10.41 17.80 42.30
C SER A 14 11.20 16.72 41.55
N GLU A 15 11.47 15.60 42.18
CA GLU A 15 12.14 14.45 41.56
C GLU A 15 11.27 13.78 40.47
N LEU A 16 9.95 13.66 40.70
CA LEU A 16 9.02 13.12 39.70
C LEU A 16 8.84 14.05 38.51
N GLU A 17 8.81 15.38 38.77
CA GLU A 17 8.71 16.40 37.69
C GLU A 17 10.02 16.53 36.92
N ALA A 18 11.16 16.21 37.52
CA ALA A 18 12.47 16.20 36.87
C ALA A 18 12.70 14.97 35.95
N ARG A 19 11.89 13.93 36.07
CA ARG A 19 12.01 12.73 35.22
C ARG A 19 11.38 12.98 33.85
N PRO A 20 12.12 12.84 32.76
CA PRO A 20 11.54 12.95 31.42
C PRO A 20 10.55 11.81 31.20
N GLN A 21 9.30 12.15 30.87
CA GLN A 21 8.27 11.14 30.55
C GLN A 21 8.13 10.93 29.04
N SER A 22 8.08 12.00 28.28
CA SER A 22 8.02 12.01 26.83
C SER A 22 8.42 13.38 26.31
N GLY A 23 8.90 13.43 25.08
CA GLY A 23 9.23 14.66 24.38
C GLY A 23 9.04 14.50 22.88
N LEU A 24 9.04 15.65 22.17
CA LEU A 24 9.11 15.65 20.71
C LEU A 24 10.57 15.79 20.30
N GLY A 25 10.97 15.03 19.32
CA GLY A 25 12.30 15.08 18.75
C GLY A 25 12.27 15.11 17.22
N ARG A 26 13.33 15.66 16.63
CA ARG A 26 13.57 15.63 15.19
C ARG A 26 14.58 14.54 14.89
N VAL A 27 14.33 13.73 13.87
CA VAL A 27 15.26 12.71 13.40
C VAL A 27 16.41 13.36 12.66
N GLU A 28 17.63 13.12 13.11
CA GLU A 28 18.88 13.63 12.51
C GLU A 28 19.57 12.58 11.65
N ALA A 29 19.47 11.29 12.02
CA ALA A 29 20.00 10.18 11.25
C ALA A 29 19.14 8.92 11.45
N VAL A 30 19.11 8.05 10.43
CA VAL A 30 18.43 6.74 10.48
C VAL A 30 19.48 5.65 10.32
N HIS A 31 19.52 4.73 11.28
CA HIS A 31 20.38 3.55 11.27
C HIS A 31 19.57 2.33 10.86
N VAL A 32 19.95 1.72 9.74
CA VAL A 32 19.35 0.46 9.27
C VAL A 32 20.10 -0.75 9.85
N PRO A 33 19.46 -1.90 10.01
CA PRO A 33 20.14 -3.13 10.42
C PRO A 33 21.27 -3.47 9.45
N ASP A 34 22.42 -3.88 10.00
CA ASP A 34 23.52 -4.38 9.17
C ASP A 34 23.25 -5.80 8.69
N ALA A 35 24.07 -6.27 7.73
CA ALA A 35 23.96 -7.61 7.18
C ALA A 35 24.24 -8.72 8.22
N ALA A 36 24.87 -8.40 9.34
CA ALA A 36 25.12 -9.31 10.45
C ALA A 36 23.95 -9.39 11.45
N GLY A 37 22.93 -8.53 11.30
CA GLY A 37 21.75 -8.48 12.17
C GLY A 37 22.06 -8.02 13.61
N LEU A 38 23.20 -7.40 13.81
CA LEU A 38 23.64 -6.92 15.13
C LEU A 38 23.03 -5.58 15.52
N ASN A 39 22.61 -4.79 14.51
CA ASN A 39 21.94 -3.51 14.73
C ASN A 39 20.44 -3.64 14.42
N GLN A 40 19.62 -3.05 15.29
CA GLN A 40 18.20 -2.87 15.07
C GLN A 40 17.94 -1.53 14.36
N TYR A 41 16.76 -1.31 13.82
CA TYR A 41 16.36 0.02 13.38
C TYR A 41 16.40 1.00 14.55
N ALA A 42 17.13 2.06 14.37
CA ALA A 42 17.31 3.11 15.36
C ALA A 42 17.52 4.45 14.68
N CYS A 43 17.31 5.55 15.40
CA CYS A 43 17.51 6.90 14.89
C CYS A 43 18.30 7.75 15.88
N ASP A 44 19.09 8.68 15.37
CA ASP A 44 19.59 9.77 16.18
C ASP A 44 18.52 10.86 16.21
N VAL A 45 18.17 11.32 17.41
CA VAL A 45 17.04 12.23 17.62
C VAL A 45 17.48 13.43 18.47
N ALA A 46 17.27 14.62 17.95
CA ALA A 46 17.43 15.87 18.70
C ALA A 46 16.10 16.27 19.35
N LEU A 47 16.02 16.33 20.67
CA LEU A 47 14.84 16.80 21.38
C LEU A 47 14.59 18.28 21.15
N GLN A 48 13.32 18.67 20.95
CA GLN A 48 12.96 20.07 20.66
C GLN A 48 13.12 20.99 21.86
N ASP A 49 12.85 20.52 23.06
CA ASP A 49 12.84 21.33 24.29
C ASP A 49 14.26 21.58 24.85
N SER A 50 15.14 20.59 24.76
CA SER A 50 16.49 20.66 25.38
C SER A 50 17.60 20.69 24.35
N GLN A 51 17.30 20.44 23.06
CA GLN A 51 18.28 20.23 21.99
C GLN A 51 19.30 19.12 22.30
N ALA A 52 19.01 18.27 23.29
CA ALA A 52 19.79 17.09 23.56
C ALA A 52 19.67 16.09 22.41
N ILE A 53 20.80 15.54 21.98
CA ILE A 53 20.84 14.53 20.94
C ILE A 53 20.98 13.16 21.62
N TYR A 54 20.03 12.28 21.29
CA TYR A 54 20.06 10.88 21.68
C TYR A 54 20.44 10.04 20.48
N GLU A 55 21.52 9.30 20.59
CA GLU A 55 22.03 8.43 19.52
C GLU A 55 21.39 7.03 19.58
N LYS A 56 21.09 6.48 18.41
CA LYS A 56 20.59 5.10 18.26
C LYS A 56 19.34 4.79 19.09
N VAL A 57 18.41 5.72 19.15
CA VAL A 57 17.12 5.53 19.80
C VAL A 57 16.32 4.45 19.04
N PRO A 58 15.93 3.36 19.68
CA PRO A 58 15.21 2.27 19.03
C PRO A 58 13.79 2.71 18.64
N LEU A 59 13.30 2.13 17.52
CA LEU A 59 11.96 2.35 17.02
C LEU A 59 11.01 1.27 17.55
N SER A 60 9.93 1.69 18.22
CA SER A 60 8.83 0.83 18.59
C SER A 60 7.94 0.53 17.38
N THR A 61 7.37 -0.67 17.30
CA THR A 61 6.38 -1.05 16.31
C THR A 61 5.19 -1.71 16.99
N SER A 62 3.99 -1.52 16.46
CA SER A 62 2.76 -2.18 16.94
C SER A 62 2.74 -3.68 16.64
N TYR A 63 3.50 -4.12 15.65
CA TYR A 63 3.60 -5.52 15.23
C TYR A 63 4.97 -5.78 14.59
N LEU A 64 5.67 -6.83 15.03
CA LEU A 64 7.05 -7.13 14.61
C LEU A 64 7.21 -7.39 13.09
N GLY A 65 6.13 -7.70 12.39
CA GLY A 65 6.12 -7.86 10.93
C GLY A 65 5.83 -6.57 10.15
N GLN A 66 5.68 -5.42 10.83
CA GLN A 66 5.42 -4.12 10.20
C GLN A 66 6.50 -3.12 10.62
N LEU A 67 7.15 -2.52 9.65
CA LEU A 67 8.16 -1.49 9.85
C LEU A 67 7.93 -0.32 8.92
N ALA A 68 7.88 0.87 9.48
CA ALA A 68 7.88 2.15 8.77
C ALA A 68 8.93 3.05 9.44
N PRO A 69 10.20 2.99 9.00
CA PRO A 69 11.23 3.83 9.56
C PRO A 69 10.93 5.30 9.25
N PRO A 70 11.27 6.23 10.16
CA PRO A 70 11.17 7.65 9.88
C PRO A 70 12.20 8.09 8.83
N ALA A 71 11.93 9.22 8.19
CA ALA A 71 12.91 9.93 7.39
C ALA A 71 13.67 10.97 8.24
N VAL A 72 14.85 11.38 7.75
CA VAL A 72 15.59 12.49 8.37
C VAL A 72 14.76 13.77 8.27
N GLY A 73 14.58 14.45 9.39
CA GLY A 73 13.75 15.64 9.51
C GLY A 73 12.35 15.39 10.07
N ASP A 74 11.90 14.14 10.13
CA ASP A 74 10.62 13.80 10.74
C ASP A 74 10.57 14.15 12.22
N VAL A 75 9.38 14.53 12.68
CA VAL A 75 9.10 14.75 14.09
C VAL A 75 8.53 13.48 14.71
N VAL A 76 9.19 13.02 15.75
CA VAL A 76 8.85 11.79 16.46
C VAL A 76 8.53 12.02 17.93
N VAL A 77 7.72 11.14 18.50
CA VAL A 77 7.48 11.09 19.94
C VAL A 77 8.52 10.18 20.56
N VAL A 78 9.36 10.75 21.44
CA VAL A 78 10.32 10.00 22.24
C VAL A 78 9.76 9.79 23.64
N GLN A 79 9.70 8.56 24.06
CA GLN A 79 9.27 8.16 25.39
C GLN A 79 10.45 7.55 26.16
N PHE A 80 10.59 7.88 27.43
CA PHE A 80 11.64 7.36 28.28
C PHE A 80 11.12 6.22 29.14
N ALA A 81 11.65 5.02 28.95
CA ALA A 81 11.21 3.82 29.69
C ALA A 81 11.39 4.04 31.20
N MET A 82 10.31 3.95 31.96
CA MET A 82 10.27 4.21 33.40
C MET A 82 10.80 5.61 33.83
N GLY A 83 10.82 6.58 32.91
CA GLY A 83 11.38 7.92 33.16
C GLY A 83 12.91 7.94 33.25
N ASP A 84 13.57 6.94 32.67
CA ASP A 84 15.03 6.85 32.60
C ASP A 84 15.53 7.52 31.34
N PRO A 85 16.28 8.65 31.43
CA PRO A 85 16.80 9.35 30.29
C PRO A 85 17.77 8.53 29.43
N ASP A 86 18.36 7.48 29.97
CA ASP A 86 19.28 6.59 29.24
C ASP A 86 18.54 5.52 28.41
N ASN A 87 17.21 5.43 28.54
CA ASN A 87 16.38 4.46 27.83
C ASN A 87 15.27 5.13 26.98
N PRO A 88 15.63 5.97 25.98
CA PRO A 88 14.68 6.57 25.04
C PRO A 88 14.15 5.54 24.04
N ILE A 89 12.88 5.66 23.64
CA ILE A 89 12.23 4.82 22.61
C ILE A 89 11.37 5.75 21.74
N ILE A 90 11.48 5.65 20.42
CA ILE A 90 10.56 6.29 19.49
C ILE A 90 9.26 5.49 19.48
N THR A 91 8.13 6.12 19.83
CA THR A 91 6.83 5.46 19.96
C THR A 91 5.80 5.92 18.93
N GLY A 92 6.09 6.96 18.15
CA GLY A 92 5.16 7.47 17.14
C GLY A 92 5.74 8.64 16.36
N PHE A 93 4.93 9.12 15.42
CA PHE A 93 5.22 10.24 14.52
C PHE A 93 4.24 11.37 14.75
N VAL A 94 4.66 12.59 14.48
CA VAL A 94 3.81 13.77 14.55
C VAL A 94 3.91 14.54 13.24
N PHE A 95 2.79 14.87 12.65
CA PHE A 95 2.78 15.80 11.51
C PHE A 95 3.32 17.15 11.92
N SER A 96 4.05 17.80 11.03
CA SER A 96 4.74 19.07 11.27
C SER A 96 4.50 20.03 10.11
N GLU A 97 5.02 21.25 10.22
CA GLU A 97 4.98 22.18 9.09
C GLU A 97 5.71 21.66 7.83
N ALA A 98 6.73 20.82 8.02
CA ALA A 98 7.47 20.19 6.93
C ALA A 98 6.76 18.97 6.33
N VAL A 99 5.94 18.26 7.12
CA VAL A 99 5.20 17.06 6.72
C VAL A 99 3.75 17.22 7.12
N SER A 100 2.93 17.73 6.19
CA SER A 100 1.51 17.93 6.40
C SER A 100 0.74 16.61 6.46
N ALA A 101 -0.31 16.58 7.27
CA ALA A 101 -1.24 15.46 7.27
C ALA A 101 -1.95 15.36 5.90
N PRO A 102 -2.03 14.16 5.29
CA PRO A 102 -2.82 13.97 4.09
C PRO A 102 -4.32 14.14 4.40
N GLU A 103 -5.09 14.55 3.39
CA GLU A 103 -6.54 14.60 3.50
C GLU A 103 -7.11 13.18 3.55
N VAL A 104 -7.84 12.86 4.62
CA VAL A 104 -8.50 11.59 4.84
C VAL A 104 -9.91 11.86 5.37
N ALA A 105 -10.93 11.32 4.71
CA ALA A 105 -12.31 11.47 5.15
C ALA A 105 -12.63 10.53 6.34
N GLU A 106 -13.75 10.79 7.01
CA GLU A 106 -14.24 9.88 8.04
C GLU A 106 -14.53 8.48 7.45
N GLY A 107 -14.04 7.44 8.10
CA GLY A 107 -14.15 6.05 7.63
C GLY A 107 -13.12 5.65 6.58
N GLU A 108 -12.15 6.51 6.29
CA GLU A 108 -11.03 6.18 5.42
C GLU A 108 -9.76 5.84 6.21
N ARG A 109 -8.94 4.98 5.62
CA ARG A 109 -7.56 4.72 6.00
C ARG A 109 -6.66 4.91 4.78
N LEU A 110 -5.62 5.69 4.94
CA LEU A 110 -4.63 5.96 3.91
C LEU A 110 -3.24 5.52 4.37
N VAL A 111 -2.51 4.83 3.50
CA VAL A 111 -1.08 4.53 3.65
C VAL A 111 -0.36 5.04 2.42
N ILE A 112 0.67 5.85 2.64
CA ILE A 112 1.50 6.48 1.61
C ILE A 112 2.94 6.00 1.79
N VAL A 113 3.59 5.57 0.70
CA VAL A 113 4.97 5.08 0.72
C VAL A 113 5.73 5.55 -0.54
N PRO A 114 6.83 6.27 -0.39
CA PRO A 114 7.34 6.92 0.81
C PRO A 114 6.45 8.14 1.19
N HIS A 115 6.38 8.48 2.46
CA HIS A 115 5.47 9.53 2.94
C HIS A 115 5.91 10.96 2.54
N GLU A 116 7.20 11.17 2.32
CA GLU A 116 7.78 12.44 1.90
C GLU A 116 7.70 12.70 0.40
N ALA A 117 7.36 11.68 -0.41
CA ALA A 117 7.29 11.82 -1.85
C ALA A 117 6.03 12.57 -2.32
N GLY A 118 6.18 13.30 -3.42
CA GLY A 118 5.04 13.91 -4.12
C GLY A 118 4.09 12.85 -4.70
N GLU A 119 2.90 13.28 -5.11
CA GLU A 119 1.85 12.37 -5.66
C GLU A 119 2.32 11.52 -6.83
N SER A 120 3.24 12.05 -7.66
CA SER A 120 3.80 11.34 -8.82
C SER A 120 4.80 10.23 -8.48
N ASP A 121 5.28 10.17 -7.23
CA ASP A 121 6.42 9.33 -6.86
C ASP A 121 6.13 8.41 -5.66
N ARG A 122 4.86 8.36 -5.23
CA ARG A 122 4.43 7.59 -4.06
C ARG A 122 3.40 6.52 -4.41
N ILE A 123 3.41 5.43 -3.67
CA ILE A 123 2.34 4.44 -3.67
C ILE A 123 1.29 4.88 -2.67
N GLU A 124 0.03 4.92 -3.09
CA GLU A 124 -1.10 5.13 -2.19
C GLU A 124 -1.91 3.85 -2.04
N MET A 125 -2.20 3.49 -0.80
CA MET A 125 -3.15 2.44 -0.46
C MET A 125 -4.28 3.06 0.34
N ARG A 126 -5.47 3.13 -0.24
CA ARG A 126 -6.66 3.74 0.37
C ARG A 126 -7.73 2.70 0.65
N GLN A 127 -8.24 2.70 1.84
CA GLN A 127 -9.39 1.89 2.26
C GLN A 127 -10.51 2.84 2.67
N THR A 128 -11.67 2.68 2.07
CA THR A 128 -12.84 3.51 2.35
C THR A 128 -14.01 2.62 2.74
N ALA A 129 -14.65 2.94 3.85
CA ALA A 129 -15.97 2.41 4.20
C ALA A 129 -16.97 3.56 4.09
N GLY A 130 -17.65 3.67 2.97
CA GLY A 130 -18.63 4.73 2.71
C GLY A 130 -19.83 4.66 3.67
N THR A 131 -20.49 5.79 3.88
CA THR A 131 -21.68 5.90 4.74
C THR A 131 -22.84 5.01 4.29
N ASN A 132 -22.84 4.58 3.03
CA ASN A 132 -23.82 3.64 2.45
C ASN A 132 -23.41 2.18 2.58
N GLY A 133 -22.33 1.90 3.35
CA GLY A 133 -21.78 0.54 3.51
C GLY A 133 -20.94 0.04 2.35
N SER A 134 -20.73 0.83 1.29
CA SER A 134 -19.82 0.48 0.19
C SER A 134 -18.37 0.49 0.70
N ARG A 135 -17.64 -0.58 0.37
CA ARG A 135 -16.25 -0.74 0.75
C ARG A 135 -15.38 -0.69 -0.50
N VAL A 136 -14.33 0.11 -0.44
CA VAL A 136 -13.36 0.23 -1.52
C VAL A 136 -11.97 0.04 -0.94
N TRP A 137 -11.20 -0.83 -1.56
CA TRP A 137 -9.77 -0.90 -1.37
C TRP A 137 -9.08 -0.57 -2.68
N LYS A 138 -8.27 0.50 -2.65
CA LYS A 138 -7.57 1.02 -3.84
C LYS A 138 -6.09 1.08 -3.59
N VAL A 139 -5.30 0.61 -4.57
CA VAL A 139 -3.85 0.77 -4.63
C VAL A 139 -3.51 1.49 -5.91
N SER A 140 -2.83 2.64 -5.79
CA SER A 140 -2.38 3.44 -6.93
C SER A 140 -0.86 3.54 -6.89
N LEU A 141 -0.21 3.29 -8.04
CA LEU A 141 1.22 3.40 -8.20
C LEU A 141 1.59 4.67 -9.00
N PRO A 142 2.80 5.22 -8.81
CA PRO A 142 3.22 6.48 -9.42
C PRO A 142 3.07 6.55 -10.93
N SER A 143 3.34 5.45 -11.64
CA SER A 143 3.33 5.39 -13.10
C SER A 143 1.96 5.10 -13.72
N GLY A 144 0.88 5.14 -12.92
CA GLY A 144 -0.50 4.97 -13.37
C GLY A 144 -1.14 3.59 -13.17
N PRO A 145 -0.42 2.48 -12.84
CA PRO A 145 -1.09 1.24 -12.48
C PRO A 145 -1.99 1.41 -11.27
N GLU A 146 -3.20 0.87 -11.37
CA GLU A 146 -4.22 0.96 -10.33
C GLU A 146 -4.90 -0.39 -10.11
N LEU A 147 -5.11 -0.77 -8.85
CA LEU A 147 -5.94 -1.89 -8.44
C LEU A 147 -7.06 -1.37 -7.55
N THR A 148 -8.30 -1.66 -7.92
CA THR A 148 -9.48 -1.30 -7.13
C THR A 148 -10.29 -2.56 -6.83
N ILE A 149 -10.63 -2.78 -5.58
CA ILE A 149 -11.51 -3.83 -5.10
C ILE A 149 -12.69 -3.17 -4.41
N THR A 150 -13.88 -3.53 -4.84
CA THR A 150 -15.15 -3.11 -4.22
C THR A 150 -15.93 -4.32 -3.74
N ASP A 151 -17.11 -4.12 -3.15
CA ASP A 151 -17.99 -5.22 -2.75
C ASP A 151 -18.48 -6.05 -3.94
N ALA A 152 -18.52 -5.48 -5.15
CA ALA A 152 -19.10 -6.12 -6.34
C ALA A 152 -18.08 -6.31 -7.49
N ALA A 153 -16.90 -5.69 -7.45
CA ALA A 153 -15.98 -5.72 -8.56
C ALA A 153 -14.51 -5.72 -8.14
N VAL A 154 -13.66 -6.31 -8.99
CA VAL A 154 -12.21 -6.16 -8.96
C VAL A 154 -11.78 -5.58 -10.30
N THR A 155 -11.03 -4.49 -10.27
CA THR A 155 -10.51 -3.81 -11.46
C THR A 155 -9.01 -3.62 -11.33
N ALA A 156 -8.25 -4.01 -12.35
CA ALA A 156 -6.84 -3.70 -12.47
C ALA A 156 -6.61 -2.96 -13.80
N GLN A 157 -5.98 -1.79 -13.73
CA GLN A 157 -5.72 -0.96 -14.90
C GLN A 157 -4.23 -0.61 -15.00
N ILE A 158 -3.66 -0.73 -16.19
CA ILE A 158 -2.29 -0.35 -16.52
C ILE A 158 -2.30 0.29 -17.90
N GLY A 159 -2.28 1.62 -17.96
CA GLY A 159 -2.49 2.34 -19.21
C GLY A 159 -3.83 1.97 -19.84
N ASP A 160 -3.80 1.52 -21.10
CA ASP A 160 -5.00 1.08 -21.84
C ASP A 160 -5.43 -0.36 -21.52
N PHE A 161 -4.64 -1.12 -20.75
CA PHE A 161 -5.03 -2.45 -20.31
C PHE A 161 -5.97 -2.37 -19.11
N LEU A 162 -7.13 -3.00 -19.24
CA LEU A 162 -8.15 -3.10 -18.19
C LEU A 162 -8.51 -4.58 -17.99
N MET A 163 -8.33 -5.07 -16.77
CA MET A 163 -8.90 -6.33 -16.31
C MET A 163 -10.00 -6.03 -15.30
N GLN A 164 -11.18 -6.57 -15.52
CA GLN A 164 -12.32 -6.36 -14.64
C GLN A 164 -13.06 -7.67 -14.39
N ILE A 165 -13.42 -7.90 -13.13
CA ILE A 165 -14.37 -8.93 -12.71
C ILE A 165 -15.52 -8.19 -12.06
N ASP A 166 -16.73 -8.34 -12.60
CA ASP A 166 -17.93 -7.66 -12.14
C ASP A 166 -18.96 -8.72 -11.74
N GLN A 167 -19.29 -8.77 -10.46
CA GLN A 167 -20.26 -9.71 -9.91
C GLN A 167 -21.70 -9.37 -10.36
N ASP A 168 -22.04 -8.08 -10.33
CA ASP A 168 -23.40 -7.63 -10.66
C ASP A 168 -23.69 -7.77 -12.16
N GLY A 169 -22.68 -7.51 -13.00
CA GLY A 169 -22.73 -7.79 -14.44
C GLY A 169 -22.51 -9.24 -14.80
N GLY A 170 -22.12 -10.08 -13.84
CA GLY A 170 -21.81 -11.51 -14.07
C GLY A 170 -20.73 -11.73 -15.11
N LYS A 171 -19.72 -10.84 -15.21
CA LYS A 171 -18.79 -10.80 -16.32
C LYS A 171 -17.33 -10.61 -15.86
N ALA A 172 -16.42 -11.34 -16.49
CA ALA A 172 -15.00 -11.10 -16.40
C ALA A 172 -14.46 -10.66 -17.77
N THR A 173 -13.71 -9.56 -17.82
CA THR A 173 -13.17 -9.00 -19.06
C THR A 173 -11.70 -8.66 -18.92
N VAL A 174 -10.95 -8.83 -20.03
CA VAL A 174 -9.64 -8.24 -20.26
C VAL A 174 -9.71 -7.48 -21.58
N SER A 175 -9.40 -6.22 -21.55
CA SER A 175 -9.44 -5.36 -22.74
C SER A 175 -8.23 -4.46 -22.86
N SER A 176 -7.86 -4.14 -24.09
CA SER A 176 -6.84 -3.15 -24.43
C SER A 176 -7.00 -2.74 -25.89
N GLY A 177 -7.04 -1.42 -26.14
CA GLY A 177 -6.93 -0.85 -27.49
C GLY A 177 -7.91 -1.45 -28.52
N GLY A 178 -9.18 -1.70 -28.17
CA GLY A 178 -10.16 -2.31 -29.06
C GLY A 178 -10.19 -3.84 -29.11
N ALA A 179 -9.24 -4.51 -28.44
CA ALA A 179 -9.28 -5.96 -28.23
C ALA A 179 -9.94 -6.30 -26.89
N THR A 180 -10.77 -7.35 -26.87
CA THR A 180 -11.48 -7.80 -25.66
C THR A 180 -11.54 -9.30 -25.59
N VAL A 181 -11.28 -9.87 -24.41
CA VAL A 181 -11.62 -11.23 -24.03
C VAL A 181 -12.61 -11.14 -22.88
N ALA A 182 -13.76 -11.77 -23.03
CA ALA A 182 -14.84 -11.73 -22.05
C ALA A 182 -15.37 -13.13 -21.75
N LEU A 183 -15.66 -13.37 -20.46
CA LEU A 183 -16.40 -14.52 -19.97
C LEU A 183 -17.62 -14.00 -19.23
N ASP A 184 -18.79 -14.54 -19.53
CA ASP A 184 -20.00 -14.19 -18.79
C ASP A 184 -20.47 -15.34 -17.89
N GLY A 185 -21.37 -15.02 -16.96
CA GLY A 185 -21.93 -15.98 -16.01
C GLY A 185 -22.81 -17.07 -16.64
N SER A 186 -23.19 -16.95 -17.94
CA SER A 186 -23.91 -17.95 -18.68
C SER A 186 -23.00 -19.03 -19.27
N GLY A 187 -21.68 -18.80 -19.20
CA GLY A 187 -20.67 -19.70 -19.80
C GLY A 187 -20.27 -19.30 -21.22
N GLU A 188 -20.71 -18.17 -21.72
CA GLU A 188 -20.22 -17.63 -22.99
C GLU A 188 -18.79 -17.08 -22.86
N VAL A 189 -17.95 -17.40 -23.86
CA VAL A 189 -16.61 -16.82 -24.03
C VAL A 189 -16.60 -16.05 -25.34
N SER A 190 -16.29 -14.76 -25.27
CA SER A 190 -16.17 -13.87 -26.42
C SER A 190 -14.73 -13.35 -26.56
N ILE A 191 -14.21 -13.42 -27.78
CA ILE A 191 -12.91 -12.83 -28.16
C ILE A 191 -13.17 -11.92 -29.34
N ALA A 192 -12.88 -10.63 -29.19
CA ALA A 192 -13.07 -9.61 -30.21
C ALA A 192 -11.81 -8.77 -30.36
N GLY A 193 -11.50 -8.34 -31.56
CA GLY A 193 -10.43 -7.41 -31.86
C GLY A 193 -10.81 -6.56 -33.07
N ASP A 194 -10.54 -5.27 -33.00
CA ASP A 194 -10.84 -4.31 -34.09
C ASP A 194 -9.90 -4.48 -35.28
N THR A 195 -8.76 -5.18 -35.11
CA THR A 195 -7.79 -5.45 -36.14
C THR A 195 -7.63 -6.96 -36.39
N ASP A 196 -6.54 -7.56 -35.93
CA ASP A 196 -6.22 -8.96 -36.20
C ASP A 196 -6.35 -9.81 -34.93
N ILE A 197 -6.85 -11.04 -35.08
CA ILE A 197 -6.79 -12.09 -34.07
C ILE A 197 -5.90 -13.20 -34.58
N ASN A 198 -4.75 -13.42 -33.94
CA ASN A 198 -3.82 -14.49 -34.25
C ASN A 198 -3.90 -15.60 -33.21
N ILE A 199 -4.18 -16.83 -33.67
CA ILE A 199 -4.18 -18.03 -32.83
C ILE A 199 -3.12 -18.98 -33.36
N GLU A 200 -2.07 -19.21 -32.61
CA GLU A 200 -0.95 -20.07 -32.98
C GLU A 200 -0.72 -21.14 -31.92
N ALA A 201 -0.52 -22.37 -32.34
CA ALA A 201 -0.19 -23.49 -31.46
C ALA A 201 1.11 -24.15 -31.93
N GLY A 202 2.10 -24.27 -31.06
CA GLY A 202 3.39 -24.92 -31.36
C GLY A 202 3.30 -26.42 -31.58
N ALA A 203 2.17 -27.04 -31.29
CA ALA A 203 1.91 -28.46 -31.53
C ALA A 203 0.51 -28.68 -32.17
N ASN A 204 -0.54 -28.86 -31.40
CA ASN A 204 -1.88 -29.17 -31.90
C ASN A 204 -2.89 -28.09 -31.47
N LEU A 205 -3.75 -27.69 -32.39
CA LEU A 205 -4.96 -26.92 -32.13
C LEU A 205 -6.18 -27.77 -32.39
N ALA A 206 -7.08 -27.92 -31.42
CA ALA A 206 -8.35 -28.63 -31.57
C ALA A 206 -9.52 -27.67 -31.26
N ILE A 207 -10.44 -27.53 -32.22
CA ILE A 207 -11.69 -26.80 -32.08
C ILE A 207 -12.83 -27.81 -32.23
N LYS A 208 -13.68 -27.93 -31.20
CA LYS A 208 -14.82 -28.85 -31.18
C LYS A 208 -16.08 -28.12 -30.76
N ALA A 209 -17.16 -28.34 -31.46
CA ALA A 209 -18.49 -27.92 -31.09
C ALA A 209 -19.43 -29.14 -31.05
N SER A 210 -20.26 -29.25 -30.01
CA SER A 210 -21.32 -30.31 -29.94
C SER A 210 -22.52 -29.95 -30.79
N GLY A 211 -22.68 -28.70 -31.17
CA GLY A 211 -23.67 -28.17 -32.08
C GLY A 211 -23.02 -27.71 -33.38
N ASN A 212 -23.37 -26.54 -33.85
CA ASN A 212 -22.85 -25.97 -35.08
C ASN A 212 -21.54 -25.21 -34.83
N ALA A 213 -20.62 -25.30 -35.77
CA ALA A 213 -19.46 -24.40 -35.88
C ALA A 213 -19.58 -23.62 -37.18
N THR A 214 -19.47 -22.29 -37.09
CA THR A 214 -19.52 -21.39 -38.27
C THR A 214 -18.22 -20.62 -38.38
N ILE A 215 -17.65 -20.58 -39.58
CA ILE A 215 -16.48 -19.78 -39.91
C ILE A 215 -16.83 -18.98 -41.15
N GLU A 216 -16.83 -17.65 -41.04
CA GLU A 216 -17.18 -16.75 -42.12
C GLU A 216 -16.04 -15.76 -42.39
N ALA A 217 -15.81 -15.41 -43.65
CA ALA A 217 -14.90 -14.35 -44.08
C ALA A 217 -15.52 -13.58 -45.23
N LEU A 218 -15.54 -12.24 -45.13
CA LEU A 218 -15.97 -11.38 -46.24
C LEU A 218 -14.95 -11.39 -47.41
N GLY A 219 -13.70 -11.73 -47.13
CA GLY A 219 -12.64 -11.87 -48.11
C GLY A 219 -12.30 -13.34 -48.40
N THR A 220 -11.03 -13.67 -48.35
CA THR A 220 -10.54 -15.02 -48.66
C THR A 220 -10.35 -15.84 -47.41
N MET A 221 -10.90 -17.03 -47.37
CA MET A 221 -10.58 -18.10 -46.42
C MET A 221 -9.58 -19.06 -47.07
N ALA A 222 -8.39 -19.23 -46.47
CA ALA A 222 -7.38 -20.18 -46.94
C ALA A 222 -7.15 -21.28 -45.90
N LEU A 223 -7.36 -22.55 -46.28
CA LEU A 223 -7.00 -23.72 -45.47
C LEU A 223 -5.80 -24.40 -46.12
N LYS A 224 -4.69 -24.55 -45.41
CA LYS A 224 -3.46 -25.16 -45.90
C LYS A 224 -3.03 -26.28 -44.94
N ALA A 225 -2.93 -27.51 -45.45
CA ALA A 225 -2.41 -28.64 -44.70
C ALA A 225 -1.89 -29.70 -45.69
N ALA A 226 -1.05 -30.63 -45.25
CA ALA A 226 -0.68 -31.80 -46.04
C ALA A 226 -1.90 -32.69 -46.38
N LYS A 227 -2.89 -32.72 -45.50
CA LYS A 227 -4.18 -33.40 -45.70
C LYS A 227 -5.31 -32.59 -45.07
N ILE A 228 -6.41 -32.42 -45.79
CA ILE A 228 -7.66 -31.79 -45.32
C ILE A 228 -8.77 -32.85 -45.54
N ASP A 229 -9.38 -33.31 -44.46
CA ASP A 229 -10.53 -34.19 -44.51
C ASP A 229 -11.81 -33.37 -44.21
N LEU A 230 -12.74 -33.34 -45.14
CA LEU A 230 -14.07 -32.73 -45.00
C LEU A 230 -15.10 -33.84 -45.08
N ASN A 231 -15.79 -34.15 -43.99
CA ASN A 231 -16.80 -35.20 -43.92
C ASN A 231 -18.23 -34.63 -44.08
#